data_63d1d6f4ee939e0dad22bac42a14004f
#
_entry.id   63d1d6f4ee939e0dad22bac42a14004f
#
_cell.length_a   1.000
_cell.length_b   1.000
_cell.length_c   1.000
_cell.angle_alpha   90.00
_cell.angle_beta   90.00
_cell.angle_gamma   90.00
#
_symmetry.space_group_name_H-M   'P 1'
#
loop_
_entity.id
_entity.type
_entity.pdbx_description
1 polymer ?
#
loop_
_entity_poly.entity_id
_entity_poly.type
_entity_poly.pdbx_seq_one_letter_code
_entity_poly.pdbx_strand_id
1 'polypeptide(L)'
;RGHGKTGILTATSGIHFFRRKAFLSMARHDGRAVSELRTISIQRNFTKTSAASVLIQAGDTMVLCTASLENSVPPWRRPRDEDSPVLGWVTAEYNMLPGSTSPRKQRDRKKVDGRTTEIQRLIGRSLRAAVDFEALGEHTVVIDCDVLQADGGTRTLSTTGGFIALCDVILSIESERPILKDSIAAVSVGVVNGESVLDLDYVEDSSADVDMNVIMTGSGKFIEVQGTAEGEPFDSDTLQQLLNLGQDGIQQLTQFQRDSFGDSWPL
;
A
#
# COMPACT_ATOMS: atom_id res chain seq x y z
N ARG A 1 13.57 44.28 -76.08
CA ARG A 1 13.09 45.31 -75.10
C ARG A 1 12.30 44.60 -74.05
N GLY A 2 12.75 44.51 -72.82
CA GLY A 2 12.01 43.95 -71.71
C GLY A 2 12.91 43.83 -70.50
N HIS A 3 12.71 44.65 -69.55
CA HIS A 3 13.51 44.82 -68.34
C HIS A 3 13.30 43.71 -67.36
N GLY A 4 14.41 43.16 -66.85
CA GLY A 4 14.39 42.31 -65.65
C GLY A 4 14.20 43.13 -64.41
N LYS A 5 13.44 42.58 -63.47
CA LYS A 5 13.43 43.04 -62.08
C LYS A 5 13.80 41.87 -61.18
N THR A 6 14.97 42.04 -60.55
CA THR A 6 15.49 41.21 -59.52
C THR A 6 14.67 41.44 -58.22
N GLY A 7 13.97 40.38 -57.73
CA GLY A 7 13.30 40.44 -56.44
C GLY A 7 14.15 39.81 -55.38
N ILE A 8 14.52 40.59 -54.36
CA ILE A 8 15.24 40.16 -53.18
C ILE A 8 14.26 39.48 -52.22
N LEU A 9 14.47 38.19 -51.93
CA LEU A 9 13.76 37.44 -50.88
C LEU A 9 14.44 37.70 -49.57
N THR A 10 13.79 38.49 -48.69
CA THR A 10 14.16 38.63 -47.27
C THR A 10 13.50 37.50 -46.51
N ALA A 11 14.33 36.58 -45.99
CA ALA A 11 13.87 35.54 -45.04
C ALA A 11 13.75 36.16 -43.65
N THR A 12 12.51 36.35 -43.16
CA THR A 12 12.22 36.68 -41.78
C THR A 12 12.18 35.39 -40.97
N SER A 13 13.22 35.19 -40.14
CA SER A 13 13.27 34.12 -39.15
C SER A 13 12.28 34.41 -38.03
N GLY A 14 11.12 33.76 -38.06
CA GLY A 14 10.19 33.74 -36.96
C GLY A 14 10.69 32.82 -35.86
N ILE A 15 11.26 33.41 -34.79
CA ILE A 15 11.57 32.68 -33.54
C ILE A 15 10.24 32.45 -32.85
N HIS A 16 9.70 31.22 -32.95
CA HIS A 16 8.62 30.79 -32.13
C HIS A 16 9.13 30.58 -30.70
N PHE A 17 8.89 31.59 -29.85
CA PHE A 17 8.94 31.44 -28.40
C PHE A 17 7.85 30.47 -27.99
N PHE A 18 8.18 29.20 -27.77
CA PHE A 18 7.37 28.30 -26.98
C PHE A 18 7.30 28.86 -25.56
N ARG A 19 6.27 29.62 -25.26
CA ARG A 19 5.87 29.94 -23.90
C ARG A 19 5.58 28.58 -23.23
N ARG A 20 6.55 28.04 -22.47
CA ARG A 20 6.25 27.08 -21.42
C ARG A 20 5.20 27.74 -20.51
N LYS A 21 3.93 27.35 -20.65
CA LYS A 21 2.96 27.55 -19.60
C LYS A 21 3.57 26.87 -18.35
N ALA A 22 4.01 27.68 -17.39
CA ALA A 22 4.19 27.20 -16.05
C ALA A 22 2.78 26.70 -15.65
N PHE A 23 2.56 25.39 -15.67
CA PHE A 23 1.47 24.77 -14.97
C PHE A 23 1.74 25.12 -13.49
N LEU A 24 1.00 26.06 -12.97
CA LEU A 24 0.79 26.16 -11.53
C LEU A 24 0.23 24.78 -11.17
N SER A 25 1.04 23.95 -10.49
CA SER A 25 0.57 22.73 -9.87
C SER A 25 -0.68 23.10 -9.10
N MET A 26 -1.82 22.62 -9.55
CA MET A 26 -3.06 22.81 -8.79
C MET A 26 -2.84 22.03 -7.50
N ALA A 27 -2.75 22.73 -6.38
CA ALA A 27 -2.65 22.09 -5.08
C ALA A 27 -3.80 21.08 -4.95
N ARG A 28 -3.50 19.89 -4.44
CA ARG A 28 -4.52 18.88 -4.12
C ARG A 28 -5.59 19.51 -3.25
N HIS A 29 -6.81 18.98 -3.25
CA HIS A 29 -7.95 19.61 -2.56
C HIS A 29 -7.71 19.84 -1.06
N ASP A 30 -6.84 19.04 -0.43
CA ASP A 30 -6.42 19.14 0.97
C ASP A 30 -5.11 19.96 1.18
N GLY A 31 -4.50 20.42 0.09
CA GLY A 31 -3.28 21.25 0.09
C GLY A 31 -1.97 20.47 0.13
N ARG A 32 -1.99 19.13 0.11
CA ARG A 32 -0.77 18.29 0.02
C ARG A 32 -0.04 18.49 -1.33
N ALA A 33 1.27 18.30 -1.32
CA ALA A 33 2.03 18.12 -2.55
C ALA A 33 1.69 16.76 -3.21
N VAL A 34 1.93 16.63 -4.52
CA VAL A 34 1.64 15.40 -5.29
C VAL A 34 2.38 14.16 -4.75
N SER A 35 3.55 14.34 -4.14
CA SER A 35 4.38 13.29 -3.56
C SER A 35 4.27 13.16 -2.04
N GLU A 36 3.28 13.80 -1.43
CA GLU A 36 3.14 13.86 0.02
C GLU A 36 2.11 12.84 0.52
N LEU A 37 2.49 12.06 1.54
CA LEU A 37 1.59 11.18 2.27
C LEU A 37 0.66 12.01 3.16
N ARG A 38 -0.53 11.48 3.45
CA ARG A 38 -1.35 11.96 4.57
C ARG A 38 -0.56 11.82 5.88
N THR A 39 -0.96 12.56 6.89
CA THR A 39 -0.37 12.41 8.23
C THR A 39 -0.55 10.98 8.72
N ILE A 40 0.57 10.30 9.02
CA ILE A 40 0.59 8.93 9.52
C ILE A 40 0.69 8.94 11.05
N SER A 41 -0.16 8.14 11.69
CA SER A 41 -0.09 7.85 13.13
C SER A 41 -0.12 6.34 13.37
N ILE A 42 0.76 5.85 14.25
CA ILE A 42 0.89 4.44 14.60
C ILE A 42 0.89 4.32 16.11
N GLN A 43 -0.08 3.58 16.65
CA GLN A 43 -0.16 3.26 18.07
C GLN A 43 -0.10 1.74 18.26
N ARG A 44 1.04 1.23 18.68
CA ARG A 44 1.22 -0.19 19.04
C ARG A 44 0.63 -0.48 20.42
N ASN A 45 0.32 -1.75 20.67
CA ASN A 45 -0.28 -2.21 21.94
C ASN A 45 -1.61 -1.48 22.27
N PHE A 46 -2.42 -1.22 21.23
CA PHE A 46 -3.68 -0.47 21.36
C PHE A 46 -4.71 -1.23 22.20
N THR A 47 -4.81 -2.53 22.02
CA THR A 47 -5.66 -3.42 22.83
C THR A 47 -4.78 -4.37 23.65
N LYS A 48 -5.34 -4.97 24.71
CA LYS A 48 -4.58 -5.83 25.66
C LYS A 48 -4.85 -7.33 25.47
N THR A 49 -5.84 -7.70 24.67
CA THR A 49 -6.31 -9.10 24.60
C THR A 49 -5.57 -9.90 23.53
N SER A 50 -5.31 -9.30 22.37
CA SER A 50 -4.54 -9.92 21.28
C SER A 50 -3.05 -9.97 21.59
N ALA A 51 -2.34 -10.92 21.01
CA ALA A 51 -0.88 -11.03 21.14
C ALA A 51 -0.15 -9.77 20.66
N ALA A 52 -0.67 -9.14 19.61
CA ALA A 52 -0.25 -7.81 19.16
C ALA A 52 -1.46 -7.01 18.65
N SER A 53 -1.40 -5.69 18.77
CA SER A 53 -2.43 -4.80 18.24
C SER A 53 -1.87 -3.43 17.87
N VAL A 54 -2.29 -2.93 16.73
CA VAL A 54 -1.81 -1.66 16.15
C VAL A 54 -3.01 -0.88 15.65
N LEU A 55 -3.20 0.32 16.15
CA LEU A 55 -4.05 1.30 15.49
C LEU A 55 -3.17 2.12 14.55
N ILE A 56 -3.42 2.02 13.25
CA ILE A 56 -2.75 2.82 12.22
C ILE A 56 -3.74 3.78 11.57
N GLN A 57 -3.29 4.99 11.33
CA GLN A 57 -4.10 6.05 10.71
C GLN A 57 -3.30 6.77 9.64
N ALA A 58 -3.97 7.08 8.52
CA ALA A 58 -3.46 7.92 7.44
C ALA A 58 -4.55 8.97 7.10
N GLY A 59 -4.34 10.23 7.48
CA GLY A 59 -5.41 11.23 7.44
C GLY A 59 -6.63 10.74 8.21
N ASP A 60 -7.77 10.65 7.55
CA ASP A 60 -9.02 10.18 8.13
C ASP A 60 -9.26 8.67 7.99
N THR A 61 -8.42 7.94 7.26
CA THR A 61 -8.49 6.48 7.23
C THR A 61 -7.88 5.89 8.50
N MET A 62 -8.63 5.01 9.18
CA MET A 62 -8.23 4.40 10.45
C MET A 62 -8.48 2.89 10.42
N VAL A 63 -7.44 2.10 10.73
CA VAL A 63 -7.50 0.63 10.74
C VAL A 63 -6.92 0.11 12.05
N LEU A 64 -7.67 -0.79 12.71
CA LEU A 64 -7.16 -1.61 13.80
C LEU A 64 -6.64 -2.92 13.21
N CYS A 65 -5.34 -3.18 13.38
CA CYS A 65 -4.71 -4.44 13.01
C CYS A 65 -4.37 -5.21 14.28
N THR A 66 -4.86 -6.45 14.43
CA THR A 66 -4.48 -7.32 15.53
C THR A 66 -3.81 -8.58 15.00
N ALA A 67 -2.94 -9.18 15.81
CA ALA A 67 -2.31 -10.45 15.50
C ALA A 67 -2.62 -11.49 16.57
N SER A 68 -3.00 -12.69 16.13
CA SER A 68 -3.19 -13.86 16.95
C SER A 68 -2.13 -14.91 16.60
N LEU A 69 -1.57 -15.58 17.61
CA LEU A 69 -0.59 -16.65 17.45
C LEU A 69 -1.22 -17.99 17.84
N GLU A 70 -1.21 -18.94 16.92
CA GLU A 70 -1.65 -20.32 17.13
C GLU A 70 -0.45 -21.26 17.11
N ASN A 71 -0.32 -22.16 18.11
CA ASN A 71 0.74 -23.16 18.20
C ASN A 71 0.41 -24.39 17.37
N SER A 72 -0.01 -24.18 16.13
CA SER A 72 -0.33 -25.22 15.16
C SER A 72 -0.35 -24.65 13.76
N VAL A 73 -0.22 -25.51 12.76
CA VAL A 73 -0.35 -25.14 11.35
C VAL A 73 -1.60 -25.77 10.73
N PRO A 74 -2.18 -25.16 9.67
CA PRO A 74 -3.31 -25.74 8.98
C PRO A 74 -3.00 -27.17 8.49
N PRO A 75 -4.01 -28.06 8.42
CA PRO A 75 -3.79 -29.48 8.06
C PRO A 75 -3.03 -29.70 6.74
N TRP A 76 -3.24 -28.84 5.76
CA TRP A 76 -2.58 -28.90 4.45
C TRP A 76 -1.12 -28.40 4.48
N ARG A 77 -0.67 -27.78 5.60
CA ARG A 77 0.71 -27.34 5.84
C ARG A 77 1.54 -28.37 6.60
N ARG A 78 0.89 -29.36 7.21
CA ARG A 78 1.58 -30.42 7.92
C ARG A 78 2.47 -31.23 6.96
N PRO A 79 3.70 -31.57 7.36
CA PRO A 79 4.59 -32.38 6.54
C PRO A 79 3.94 -33.75 6.22
N ARG A 80 4.28 -34.30 5.06
CA ARG A 80 3.77 -35.61 4.62
C ARG A 80 4.60 -36.76 5.17
N ASP A 81 5.79 -36.47 5.61
CA ASP A 81 6.76 -37.41 6.20
C ASP A 81 7.38 -36.79 7.46
N GLU A 82 7.91 -37.64 8.35
CA GLU A 82 8.45 -37.23 9.66
C GLU A 82 9.78 -36.45 9.56
N ASP A 83 10.49 -36.57 8.45
CA ASP A 83 11.78 -35.93 8.22
C ASP A 83 11.66 -34.52 7.63
N SER A 84 10.49 -34.13 7.13
CA SER A 84 10.26 -32.80 6.57
C SER A 84 9.98 -31.75 7.64
N PRO A 85 10.57 -30.55 7.54
CA PRO A 85 10.32 -29.49 8.51
C PRO A 85 8.86 -29.05 8.49
N VAL A 86 8.33 -28.73 9.65
CA VAL A 86 7.03 -28.06 9.78
C VAL A 86 7.19 -26.61 9.32
N LEU A 87 6.39 -26.20 8.36
CA LEU A 87 6.41 -24.85 7.81
C LEU A 87 5.25 -24.03 8.38
N GLY A 88 5.57 -22.96 9.07
CA GLY A 88 4.59 -22.05 9.63
C GLY A 88 3.69 -21.39 8.57
N TRP A 89 2.71 -20.65 9.03
CA TRP A 89 1.76 -19.98 8.14
C TRP A 89 1.40 -18.58 8.63
N VAL A 90 1.12 -17.69 7.68
CA VAL A 90 0.57 -16.36 7.93
C VAL A 90 -0.67 -16.19 7.07
N THR A 91 -1.76 -15.78 7.68
CA THR A 91 -3.01 -15.45 7.00
C THR A 91 -3.56 -14.11 7.46
N ALA A 92 -4.49 -13.55 6.72
CA ALA A 92 -5.12 -12.28 7.09
C ALA A 92 -6.63 -12.31 6.85
N GLU A 93 -7.34 -11.66 7.74
CA GLU A 93 -8.74 -11.29 7.62
C GLU A 93 -8.83 -9.78 7.44
N TYR A 94 -9.85 -9.33 6.73
CA TYR A 94 -10.12 -7.90 6.52
C TYR A 94 -11.60 -7.66 6.59
N ASN A 95 -12.01 -6.63 7.30
CA ASN A 95 -13.40 -6.20 7.32
C ASN A 95 -13.51 -4.68 7.52
N MET A 96 -14.69 -4.16 7.18
CA MET A 96 -15.04 -2.76 7.41
C MET A 96 -16.19 -2.70 8.41
N LEU A 97 -16.02 -1.92 9.50
CA LEU A 97 -17.12 -1.69 10.42
C LEU A 97 -18.29 -1.00 9.72
N PRO A 98 -19.55 -1.27 10.09
CA PRO A 98 -20.71 -0.65 9.45
C PRO A 98 -20.67 0.88 9.43
N GLY A 99 -20.12 1.50 10.48
CA GLY A 99 -19.98 2.95 10.59
C GLY A 99 -18.70 3.51 9.97
N SER A 100 -17.86 2.68 9.35
CA SER A 100 -16.62 3.15 8.72
C SER A 100 -16.85 3.96 7.45
N THR A 101 -18.03 3.86 6.85
CA THR A 101 -18.42 4.57 5.62
C THR A 101 -19.75 5.29 5.75
N SER A 102 -19.95 6.31 4.92
CA SER A 102 -21.26 6.94 4.68
C SER A 102 -21.58 6.85 3.18
N PRO A 103 -22.68 6.18 2.78
CA PRO A 103 -23.68 5.47 3.62
C PRO A 103 -23.08 4.26 4.34
N ARG A 104 -23.75 3.86 5.43
CA ARG A 104 -23.35 2.74 6.30
C ARG A 104 -23.20 1.43 5.53
N LYS A 105 -22.05 0.74 5.64
CA LYS A 105 -21.88 -0.62 5.11
C LYS A 105 -22.72 -1.64 5.91
N GLN A 106 -23.31 -2.62 5.22
CA GLN A 106 -23.98 -3.73 5.88
C GLN A 106 -22.96 -4.76 6.39
N ARG A 107 -23.25 -5.41 7.55
CA ARG A 107 -22.41 -6.51 8.02
C ARG A 107 -22.62 -7.75 7.16
N ASP A 108 -21.54 -8.39 6.79
CA ASP A 108 -21.57 -9.70 6.13
C ASP A 108 -22.01 -10.76 7.13
N ARG A 109 -23.21 -11.33 6.94
CA ARG A 109 -23.79 -12.31 7.88
C ARG A 109 -23.80 -13.75 7.35
N LYS A 110 -23.79 -13.92 6.04
CA LYS A 110 -23.92 -15.26 5.41
C LYS A 110 -22.77 -15.59 4.46
N LYS A 111 -22.19 -14.61 3.81
CA LYS A 111 -21.10 -14.77 2.85
C LYS A 111 -20.29 -13.48 2.85
N VAL A 112 -18.97 -13.63 2.95
CA VAL A 112 -18.02 -12.54 2.74
C VAL A 112 -18.11 -12.09 1.29
N ASP A 113 -18.15 -10.78 1.04
CA ASP A 113 -18.21 -10.25 -0.32
C ASP A 113 -16.90 -10.50 -1.10
N GLY A 114 -16.97 -10.40 -2.43
CA GLY A 114 -15.82 -10.66 -3.29
C GLY A 114 -14.66 -9.69 -3.07
N ARG A 115 -14.96 -8.41 -2.80
CA ARG A 115 -13.97 -7.37 -2.50
C ARG A 115 -13.24 -7.67 -1.18
N THR A 116 -13.97 -7.98 -0.14
CA THR A 116 -13.39 -8.35 1.17
C THR A 116 -12.48 -9.56 1.03
N THR A 117 -12.93 -10.62 0.33
CA THR A 117 -12.12 -11.83 0.08
C THR A 117 -10.85 -11.52 -0.73
N GLU A 118 -10.94 -10.66 -1.73
CA GLU A 118 -9.79 -10.24 -2.54
C GLU A 118 -8.75 -9.52 -1.68
N ILE A 119 -9.20 -8.55 -0.83
CA ILE A 119 -8.32 -7.78 0.05
C ILE A 119 -7.65 -8.68 1.11
N GLN A 120 -8.36 -9.61 1.72
CA GLN A 120 -7.81 -10.61 2.65
C GLN A 120 -6.66 -11.40 1.99
N ARG A 121 -6.87 -11.84 0.76
CA ARG A 121 -5.85 -12.59 0.01
C ARG A 121 -4.64 -11.74 -0.36
N LEU A 122 -4.85 -10.46 -0.70
CA LEU A 122 -3.81 -9.49 -1.00
C LEU A 122 -2.94 -9.25 0.25
N ILE A 123 -3.54 -8.91 1.40
CA ILE A 123 -2.82 -8.70 2.67
C ILE A 123 -2.03 -9.95 3.04
N GLY A 124 -2.71 -11.11 3.11
CA GLY A 124 -2.07 -12.36 3.50
C GLY A 124 -0.90 -12.74 2.59
N ARG A 125 -1.04 -12.60 1.25
CA ARG A 125 0.04 -12.85 0.30
C ARG A 125 1.21 -11.91 0.50
N SER A 126 0.94 -10.63 0.73
CA SER A 126 1.97 -9.61 0.96
C SER A 126 2.77 -9.91 2.22
N LEU A 127 2.11 -10.18 3.33
CA LEU A 127 2.76 -10.50 4.61
C LEU A 127 3.60 -11.78 4.51
N ARG A 128 3.12 -12.79 3.79
CA ARG A 128 3.88 -14.04 3.55
C ARG A 128 5.21 -13.81 2.81
N ALA A 129 5.32 -12.79 1.98
CA ALA A 129 6.57 -12.49 1.28
C ALA A 129 7.72 -12.09 2.23
N ALA A 130 7.37 -11.55 3.40
CA ALA A 130 8.33 -11.13 4.43
C ALA A 130 8.80 -12.26 5.36
N VAL A 131 8.17 -13.45 5.35
CA VAL A 131 8.36 -14.47 6.38
C VAL A 131 9.15 -15.66 5.87
N ASP A 132 10.11 -16.13 6.67
CA ASP A 132 10.70 -17.45 6.56
C ASP A 132 9.83 -18.45 7.32
N PHE A 133 9.10 -19.30 6.58
CA PHE A 133 8.15 -20.23 7.18
C PHE A 133 8.80 -21.38 7.95
N GLU A 134 10.02 -21.73 7.60
CA GLU A 134 10.77 -22.76 8.33
C GLU A 134 11.27 -22.19 9.68
N ALA A 135 11.74 -20.93 9.69
CA ALA A 135 12.10 -20.23 10.93
C ALA A 135 10.88 -19.93 11.82
N LEU A 136 9.70 -19.71 11.23
CA LEU A 136 8.43 -19.55 11.94
C LEU A 136 7.98 -20.85 12.62
N GLY A 137 8.37 -22.02 12.07
CA GLY A 137 8.09 -23.32 12.67
C GLY A 137 6.61 -23.67 12.76
N GLU A 138 6.19 -24.45 13.77
CA GLU A 138 4.81 -24.90 13.93
C GLU A 138 3.88 -23.81 14.49
N HIS A 139 3.86 -22.65 13.85
CA HIS A 139 3.02 -21.54 14.24
C HIS A 139 2.17 -21.05 13.06
N THR A 140 0.94 -20.61 13.39
CA THR A 140 0.12 -19.81 12.48
C THR A 140 -0.08 -18.42 13.09
N VAL A 141 0.21 -17.38 12.30
CA VAL A 141 -0.13 -16.00 12.64
C VAL A 141 -1.34 -15.58 11.82
N VAL A 142 -2.41 -15.19 12.52
CA VAL A 142 -3.62 -14.61 11.92
C VAL A 142 -3.61 -13.11 12.16
N ILE A 143 -3.66 -12.35 11.09
CA ILE A 143 -3.74 -10.87 11.13
C ILE A 143 -5.17 -10.45 10.81
N ASP A 144 -5.84 -9.81 11.75
CA ASP A 144 -7.17 -9.24 11.55
C ASP A 144 -7.02 -7.73 11.32
N CYS A 145 -7.62 -7.23 10.22
CA CYS A 145 -7.61 -5.82 9.85
C CYS A 145 -9.04 -5.29 9.82
N ASP A 146 -9.43 -4.54 10.85
CA ASP A 146 -10.74 -3.92 10.97
C ASP A 146 -10.67 -2.42 10.63
N VAL A 147 -11.31 -2.02 9.54
CA VAL A 147 -11.42 -0.60 9.16
C VAL A 147 -12.44 0.08 10.05
N LEU A 148 -11.98 1.01 10.88
CA LEU A 148 -12.81 1.81 11.79
C LEU A 148 -13.40 3.02 11.08
N GLN A 149 -12.62 3.66 10.20
CA GLN A 149 -13.02 4.79 9.35
C GLN A 149 -12.32 4.66 8.00
N ALA A 150 -13.05 4.88 6.91
CA ALA A 150 -12.55 4.76 5.55
C ALA A 150 -12.59 6.11 4.83
N ASP A 151 -11.42 6.53 4.36
CA ASP A 151 -11.20 7.71 3.53
C ASP A 151 -10.10 7.45 2.50
N GLY A 152 -10.32 6.46 1.61
CA GLY A 152 -9.32 5.98 0.65
C GLY A 152 -8.19 5.14 1.26
N GLY A 153 -7.53 4.32 0.47
CA GLY A 153 -6.33 3.56 0.86
C GLY A 153 -6.52 2.52 1.97
N THR A 154 -7.73 2.01 2.23
CA THR A 154 -7.97 1.09 3.35
C THR A 154 -7.18 -0.21 3.23
N ARG A 155 -7.04 -0.80 2.02
CA ARG A 155 -6.30 -2.04 1.77
C ARG A 155 -4.79 -1.86 1.94
N THR A 156 -4.25 -0.74 1.51
CA THR A 156 -2.82 -0.42 1.62
C THR A 156 -2.44 -0.13 3.07
N LEU A 157 -3.27 0.63 3.78
CA LEU A 157 -3.06 0.90 5.20
C LEU A 157 -3.19 -0.36 6.06
N SER A 158 -4.15 -1.27 5.73
CA SER A 158 -4.27 -2.57 6.38
C SER A 158 -3.04 -3.45 6.16
N THR A 159 -2.45 -3.44 4.97
CA THR A 159 -1.21 -4.18 4.69
C THR A 159 -0.04 -3.62 5.51
N THR A 160 0.11 -2.29 5.56
CA THR A 160 1.19 -1.59 6.29
C THR A 160 1.06 -1.78 7.80
N GLY A 161 -0.15 -1.63 8.35
CA GLY A 161 -0.43 -1.84 9.77
C GLY A 161 -0.39 -3.32 10.18
N GLY A 162 -0.88 -4.20 9.31
CA GLY A 162 -0.82 -5.65 9.50
C GLY A 162 0.62 -6.16 9.59
N PHE A 163 1.55 -5.57 8.83
CA PHE A 163 2.98 -5.89 8.94
C PHE A 163 3.55 -5.48 10.31
N ILE A 164 3.16 -4.33 10.86
CA ILE A 164 3.59 -3.91 12.21
C ILE A 164 3.08 -4.90 13.28
N ALA A 165 1.81 -5.32 13.19
CA ALA A 165 1.25 -6.31 14.11
C ALA A 165 1.94 -7.68 13.97
N LEU A 166 2.31 -8.08 12.74
CA LEU A 166 3.10 -9.27 12.47
C LEU A 166 4.49 -9.19 13.13
N CYS A 167 5.19 -8.05 13.02
CA CYS A 167 6.47 -7.84 13.68
C CYS A 167 6.37 -8.01 15.20
N ASP A 168 5.35 -7.40 15.82
CA ASP A 168 5.14 -7.48 17.27
C ASP A 168 4.95 -8.92 17.76
N VAL A 169 4.17 -9.72 17.02
CA VAL A 169 3.96 -11.13 17.36
C VAL A 169 5.22 -11.97 17.15
N ILE A 170 5.95 -11.73 16.06
CA ILE A 170 7.17 -12.48 15.75
C ILE A 170 8.26 -12.23 16.79
N LEU A 171 8.35 -11.02 17.34
CA LEU A 171 9.30 -10.72 18.43
C LEU A 171 9.03 -11.52 19.72
N SER A 172 7.85 -12.13 19.86
CA SER A 172 7.52 -13.02 21.00
C SER A 172 7.84 -14.50 20.74
N ILE A 173 8.26 -14.86 19.53
CA ILE A 173 8.56 -16.24 19.12
C ILE A 173 10.07 -16.49 19.27
N GLU A 174 10.45 -17.50 20.01
CA GLU A 174 11.84 -17.95 20.06
C GLU A 174 12.22 -18.67 18.77
N SER A 175 13.27 -18.23 18.11
CA SER A 175 13.77 -18.84 16.88
C SER A 175 15.29 -18.73 16.80
N GLU A 176 15.94 -19.78 16.28
CA GLU A 176 17.41 -19.81 16.09
C GLU A 176 17.90 -18.89 14.97
N ARG A 177 16.98 -18.49 14.07
CA ARG A 177 17.28 -17.64 12.92
C ARG A 177 16.18 -16.60 12.70
N PRO A 178 16.47 -15.50 11.99
CA PRO A 178 15.48 -14.47 11.73
C PRO A 178 14.24 -15.03 11.01
N ILE A 179 13.05 -14.77 11.56
CA ILE A 179 11.77 -15.15 10.96
C ILE A 179 11.38 -14.15 9.86
N LEU A 180 11.69 -12.86 10.06
CA LEU A 180 11.45 -11.82 9.06
C LEU A 180 12.63 -11.69 8.10
N LYS A 181 12.33 -11.60 6.81
CA LYS A 181 13.32 -11.43 5.71
C LYS A 181 13.42 -9.99 5.23
N ASP A 182 12.33 -9.23 5.33
CA ASP A 182 12.21 -7.86 4.83
C ASP A 182 10.99 -7.18 5.44
N SER A 183 10.90 -5.85 5.36
CA SER A 183 9.68 -5.13 5.69
C SER A 183 8.69 -5.11 4.52
N ILE A 184 7.42 -4.84 4.83
CA ILE A 184 6.35 -4.70 3.84
C ILE A 184 5.59 -3.42 4.12
N ALA A 185 5.41 -2.62 3.07
CA ALA A 185 4.48 -1.50 3.09
C ALA A 185 3.71 -1.42 1.77
N ALA A 186 2.59 -0.72 1.82
CA ALA A 186 1.70 -0.53 0.67
C ALA A 186 1.15 0.89 0.64
N VAL A 187 0.98 1.43 -0.56
CA VAL A 187 0.44 2.77 -0.77
C VAL A 187 -0.42 2.80 -2.04
N SER A 188 -1.41 3.67 -2.08
CA SER A 188 -2.12 4.01 -3.32
C SER A 188 -1.40 5.13 -4.07
N VAL A 189 -1.43 5.05 -5.39
CA VAL A 189 -0.99 6.09 -6.31
C VAL A 189 -2.01 6.20 -7.44
N GLY A 190 -2.16 7.35 -8.05
CA GLY A 190 -3.11 7.48 -9.15
C GLY A 190 -2.88 8.72 -9.98
N VAL A 191 -3.73 8.89 -11.00
CA VAL A 191 -3.77 10.10 -11.83
C VAL A 191 -5.06 10.85 -11.50
N VAL A 192 -4.92 12.06 -11.00
CA VAL A 192 -6.04 12.93 -10.62
C VAL A 192 -5.87 14.27 -11.34
N ASN A 193 -6.85 14.65 -12.14
CA ASN A 193 -6.80 15.87 -12.96
C ASN A 193 -5.54 15.96 -13.85
N GLY A 194 -5.05 14.82 -14.36
CA GLY A 194 -3.88 14.73 -15.21
C GLY A 194 -2.53 14.78 -14.50
N GLU A 195 -2.50 14.78 -13.16
CA GLU A 195 -1.28 14.73 -12.34
C GLU A 195 -1.17 13.39 -11.61
N SER A 196 0.04 12.80 -11.59
CA SER A 196 0.33 11.60 -10.80
C SER A 196 0.47 11.99 -9.33
N VAL A 197 -0.30 11.37 -8.45
CA VAL A 197 -0.36 11.68 -7.01
C VAL A 197 -0.13 10.43 -6.15
N LEU A 198 0.45 10.67 -4.97
CA LEU A 198 0.73 9.67 -3.95
C LEU A 198 -0.35 9.69 -2.88
N ASP A 199 -0.74 8.49 -2.37
CA ASP A 199 -1.63 8.32 -1.22
C ASP A 199 -2.98 9.03 -1.38
N LEU A 200 -3.82 8.48 -2.25
CA LEU A 200 -5.14 9.02 -2.57
C LEU A 200 -6.07 8.89 -1.35
N ASP A 201 -6.75 9.99 -1.01
CA ASP A 201 -7.93 9.92 -0.14
C ASP A 201 -9.18 9.54 -0.95
N TYR A 202 -10.34 9.48 -0.29
CA TYR A 202 -11.58 9.04 -0.96
C TYR A 202 -12.05 10.00 -2.07
N VAL A 203 -11.85 11.31 -1.90
CA VAL A 203 -12.24 12.31 -2.90
C VAL A 203 -11.43 12.12 -4.18
N GLU A 204 -10.14 11.89 -4.03
CA GLU A 204 -9.23 11.64 -5.15
C GLU A 204 -9.44 10.26 -5.77
N ASP A 205 -9.52 9.21 -4.95
CA ASP A 205 -9.77 7.82 -5.37
C ASP A 205 -11.06 7.69 -6.21
N SER A 206 -12.14 8.35 -5.75
CA SER A 206 -13.45 8.31 -6.44
C SER A 206 -13.51 9.07 -7.77
N SER A 207 -12.54 9.93 -8.06
CA SER A 207 -12.47 10.77 -9.26
C SER A 207 -11.18 10.57 -10.06
N ALA A 208 -10.34 9.62 -9.67
CA ALA A 208 -9.09 9.34 -10.35
C ALA A 208 -9.31 8.78 -11.75
N ASP A 209 -8.53 9.24 -12.73
CA ASP A 209 -8.46 8.64 -14.07
C ASP A 209 -7.75 7.28 -14.03
N VAL A 210 -6.80 7.13 -13.13
CA VAL A 210 -6.07 5.88 -12.83
C VAL A 210 -5.97 5.72 -11.33
N ASP A 211 -6.41 4.56 -10.79
CA ASP A 211 -6.17 4.10 -9.41
C ASP A 211 -5.22 2.91 -9.42
N MET A 212 -4.17 2.97 -8.61
CA MET A 212 -3.19 1.91 -8.50
C MET A 212 -2.76 1.71 -7.06
N ASN A 213 -2.67 0.44 -6.65
CA ASN A 213 -2.11 0.03 -5.37
C ASN A 213 -0.75 -0.63 -5.60
N VAL A 214 0.25 -0.18 -4.87
CA VAL A 214 1.63 -0.69 -4.94
C VAL A 214 2.01 -1.28 -3.59
N ILE A 215 2.50 -2.52 -3.59
CA ILE A 215 3.00 -3.21 -2.41
C ILE A 215 4.44 -3.63 -2.67
N MET A 216 5.35 -3.24 -1.78
CA MET A 216 6.77 -3.53 -1.93
C MET A 216 7.39 -3.96 -0.61
N THR A 217 8.56 -4.57 -0.74
CA THR A 217 9.46 -4.77 0.40
C THR A 217 10.27 -3.49 0.66
N GLY A 218 10.78 -3.33 1.89
CA GLY A 218 11.67 -2.23 2.26
C GLY A 218 12.98 -2.22 1.47
N SER A 219 13.43 -3.39 0.95
CA SER A 219 14.57 -3.50 0.04
C SER A 219 14.26 -3.08 -1.41
N GLY A 220 13.03 -2.62 -1.70
CA GLY A 220 12.64 -2.06 -3.00
C GLY A 220 12.16 -3.08 -4.02
N LYS A 221 11.72 -4.27 -3.61
CA LYS A 221 11.17 -5.29 -4.52
C LYS A 221 9.65 -5.23 -4.53
N PHE A 222 9.07 -5.29 -5.72
CA PHE A 222 7.61 -5.34 -5.88
C PHE A 222 7.07 -6.70 -5.45
N ILE A 223 5.97 -6.68 -4.68
CA ILE A 223 5.19 -7.86 -4.31
C ILE A 223 3.93 -7.91 -5.14
N GLU A 224 3.24 -6.78 -5.27
CA GLU A 224 2.05 -6.66 -6.08
C GLU A 224 1.91 -5.23 -6.61
N VAL A 225 1.45 -5.12 -7.85
CA VAL A 225 1.04 -3.87 -8.49
C VAL A 225 -0.34 -4.13 -9.09
N GLN A 226 -1.34 -3.41 -8.62
CA GLN A 226 -2.72 -3.52 -9.10
C GLN A 226 -3.18 -2.14 -9.51
N GLY A 227 -3.45 -1.94 -10.79
CA GLY A 227 -3.88 -0.65 -11.33
C GLY A 227 -4.98 -0.78 -12.35
N THR A 228 -5.88 0.18 -12.37
CA THR A 228 -7.03 0.26 -13.27
C THR A 228 -7.12 1.66 -13.85
N ALA A 229 -7.35 1.76 -15.16
CA ALA A 229 -7.81 3.00 -15.80
C ALA A 229 -9.33 3.05 -15.71
N GLU A 230 -9.87 4.06 -15.05
CA GLU A 230 -11.32 4.24 -14.91
C GLU A 230 -11.95 4.91 -16.14
N GLY A 231 -11.14 5.49 -17.01
CA GLY A 231 -11.56 6.13 -18.27
C GLY A 231 -10.67 5.72 -19.43
N GLU A 232 -9.84 6.63 -19.89
CA GLU A 232 -8.92 6.37 -20.99
C GLU A 232 -7.69 5.56 -20.53
N PRO A 233 -7.18 4.64 -21.36
CA PRO A 233 -5.96 3.91 -21.07
C PRO A 233 -4.77 4.84 -20.83
N PHE A 234 -3.87 4.49 -19.92
CA PHE A 234 -2.65 5.22 -19.62
C PHE A 234 -1.43 4.55 -20.27
N ASP A 235 -0.40 5.34 -20.55
CA ASP A 235 0.81 4.90 -21.22
C ASP A 235 1.89 4.39 -20.23
N SER A 236 3.00 3.90 -20.78
CA SER A 236 4.11 3.36 -20.00
C SER A 236 4.86 4.43 -19.19
N ASP A 237 4.88 5.67 -19.65
CA ASP A 237 5.55 6.77 -18.95
C ASP A 237 4.76 7.14 -17.69
N THR A 238 3.44 7.20 -17.78
CA THR A 238 2.53 7.36 -16.64
C THR A 238 2.69 6.21 -15.65
N LEU A 239 2.72 4.96 -16.13
CA LEU A 239 2.97 3.79 -15.27
C LEU A 239 4.28 3.94 -14.49
N GLN A 240 5.35 4.33 -15.17
CA GLN A 240 6.67 4.49 -14.52
C GLN A 240 6.66 5.61 -13.46
N GLN A 241 5.96 6.72 -13.73
CA GLN A 241 5.79 7.81 -12.75
C GLN A 241 5.06 7.33 -11.50
N LEU A 242 3.94 6.59 -11.66
CA LEU A 242 3.18 6.03 -10.56
C LEU A 242 3.99 5.03 -9.74
N LEU A 243 4.78 4.17 -10.40
CA LEU A 243 5.66 3.22 -9.70
C LEU A 243 6.76 3.93 -8.91
N ASN A 244 7.35 5.00 -9.44
CA ASN A 244 8.35 5.80 -8.73
C ASN A 244 7.74 6.48 -7.49
N LEU A 245 6.56 7.11 -7.63
CA LEU A 245 5.83 7.70 -6.49
C LEU A 245 5.47 6.64 -5.44
N GLY A 246 5.02 5.46 -5.87
CA GLY A 246 4.74 4.34 -4.98
C GLY A 246 5.97 3.90 -4.20
N GLN A 247 7.12 3.80 -4.85
CA GLN A 247 8.39 3.46 -4.22
C GLN A 247 8.81 4.48 -3.17
N ASP A 248 8.72 5.77 -3.49
CA ASP A 248 9.04 6.86 -2.55
C ASP A 248 8.12 6.85 -1.33
N GLY A 249 6.82 6.65 -1.55
CA GLY A 249 5.84 6.52 -0.47
C GLY A 249 6.09 5.31 0.43
N ILE A 250 6.44 4.16 -0.15
CA ILE A 250 6.75 2.94 0.61
C ILE A 250 8.03 3.10 1.45
N GLN A 251 9.05 3.80 0.94
CA GLN A 251 10.23 4.12 1.73
C GLN A 251 9.89 4.98 2.96
N GLN A 252 9.04 5.99 2.78
CA GLN A 252 8.54 6.82 3.89
C GLN A 252 7.75 5.98 4.90
N LEU A 253 6.81 5.13 4.43
CA LEU A 253 6.02 4.25 5.30
C LEU A 253 6.89 3.25 6.07
N THR A 254 7.93 2.69 5.43
CA THR A 254 8.91 1.81 6.08
C THR A 254 9.68 2.55 7.19
N GLN A 255 9.98 3.83 6.99
CA GLN A 255 10.60 4.65 8.03
C GLN A 255 9.65 4.86 9.22
N PHE A 256 8.36 5.17 8.98
CA PHE A 256 7.35 5.25 10.06
C PHE A 256 7.20 3.93 10.82
N GLN A 257 7.21 2.79 10.12
CA GLN A 257 7.21 1.47 10.77
C GLN A 257 8.41 1.33 11.69
N ARG A 258 9.62 1.58 11.20
CA ARG A 258 10.87 1.52 11.95
C ARG A 258 10.83 2.43 13.18
N ASP A 259 10.42 3.68 13.01
CA ASP A 259 10.35 4.66 14.10
C ASP A 259 9.37 4.24 15.19
N SER A 260 8.28 3.54 14.84
CA SER A 260 7.32 3.01 15.80
C SER A 260 7.89 1.92 16.72
N PHE A 261 8.97 1.24 16.30
CA PHE A 261 9.68 0.23 17.09
C PHE A 261 10.89 0.80 17.83
N GLY A 262 11.51 1.87 17.31
CA GLY A 262 12.79 2.37 17.81
C GLY A 262 13.86 1.28 17.76
N ASP A 263 14.59 1.09 18.88
CA ASP A 263 15.66 0.09 18.98
C ASP A 263 15.15 -1.37 18.90
N SER A 264 13.84 -1.59 18.98
CA SER A 264 13.23 -2.93 18.90
C SER A 264 12.85 -3.34 17.47
N TRP A 265 13.27 -2.58 16.44
CA TRP A 265 12.99 -2.94 15.06
C TRP A 265 13.59 -4.30 14.70
N PRO A 266 12.79 -5.27 14.19
CA PRO A 266 13.23 -6.65 14.03
C PRO A 266 14.02 -6.96 12.74
N LEU A 267 14.38 -5.92 11.95
CA LEU A 267 15.08 -6.04 10.66
C LEU A 267 16.32 -5.16 10.57
#